data_2bcc451b10219eac2688c8d80c7ffaae
#
_entry.id   2bcc451b10219eac2688c8d80c7ffaae
#
_cell.length_a   1.000
_cell.length_b   1.000
_cell.length_c   1.000
_cell.angle_alpha   90.00
_cell.angle_beta   90.00
_cell.angle_gamma   90.00
#
_symmetry.space_group_name_H-M   'P 1'
#
loop_
_entity.id
_entity.type
_entity.pdbx_description
1 polymer ?
#
loop_
_entity_poly.entity_id
_entity_poly.type
_entity_poly.pdbx_seq_one_letter_code
_entity_poly.pdbx_strand_id
1 'polypeptide(L)'
;MTTPLLLDIRDLSLQFRTRGGTVHALEDVTLAIARGETVGLVGESGSGKSVLSYAILGLSDAAARITRGSARFDGLDLLAASEHDLQAVRGREVSMIFQNPKVALNPIRKVGHQIEDVLACHTTVRSHERRERAIACLAEMKIPDPARRYHAYPFELSGGLCQRIMIALALACGPKLLIADEPTTGLDVTTQAAIMRLIREKASNAHDGRGMSTLLITHDLGLAREQCDRIVVMHAGHVVESAPTETLFGSPQHPYTRQLIGATLVGRGALADLNAIPGSLPDLRRADLPACRFALRCEQRSAACEAPLPVVKDGSHVVRCHRPGLVGAGAPESSV
;
A
#
# COMPACT_ATOMS: atom_id res chain seq x y z
N MET A 1 8.53 8.95 -24.19
CA MET A 1 7.85 10.03 -23.42
C MET A 1 7.68 9.50 -22.01
N THR A 2 8.21 10.17 -20.99
CA THR A 2 8.06 9.78 -19.59
C THR A 2 6.60 10.05 -19.16
N THR A 3 5.89 9.01 -18.72
CA THR A 3 4.54 9.18 -18.16
C THR A 3 4.60 10.14 -16.98
N PRO A 4 3.73 11.17 -16.91
CA PRO A 4 3.76 12.14 -15.83
C PRO A 4 3.44 11.44 -14.49
N LEU A 5 4.23 11.76 -13.45
CA LEU A 5 4.00 11.25 -12.10
C LEU A 5 2.71 11.83 -11.52
N LEU A 6 1.93 10.98 -10.86
CA LEU A 6 0.78 11.39 -10.05
C LEU A 6 1.19 11.60 -8.60
N LEU A 7 1.98 10.67 -8.04
CA LEU A 7 2.56 10.78 -6.70
C LEU A 7 4.09 10.70 -6.82
N ASP A 8 4.79 11.60 -6.14
CA ASP A 8 6.26 11.66 -6.10
C ASP A 8 6.71 11.91 -4.66
N ILE A 9 7.24 10.87 -4.01
CA ILE A 9 7.80 10.90 -2.66
C ILE A 9 9.30 10.75 -2.77
N ARG A 10 10.05 11.66 -2.14
CA ARG A 10 11.52 11.66 -2.16
C ARG A 10 12.08 11.77 -0.76
N ASP A 11 12.95 10.83 -0.41
CA ASP A 11 13.75 10.78 0.82
C ASP A 11 12.93 11.03 2.09
N LEU A 12 11.68 10.54 2.12
CA LEU A 12 10.76 10.76 3.23
C LEU A 12 11.22 9.99 4.46
N SER A 13 11.46 10.72 5.56
CA SER A 13 11.78 10.16 6.87
C SER A 13 10.75 10.61 7.90
N LEU A 14 10.24 9.64 8.68
CA LEU A 14 9.21 9.87 9.69
C LEU A 14 9.54 9.09 10.97
N GLN A 15 9.41 9.76 12.10
CA GLN A 15 9.66 9.21 13.43
C GLN A 15 8.45 9.40 14.34
N PHE A 16 8.26 8.48 15.27
CA PHE A 16 7.30 8.65 16.36
C PHE A 16 8.02 8.91 17.68
N ARG A 17 7.61 9.95 18.39
CA ARG A 17 8.08 10.20 19.76
C ARG A 17 7.16 9.46 20.74
N THR A 18 7.71 8.44 21.39
CA THR A 18 7.00 7.62 22.37
C THR A 18 7.63 7.73 23.74
N ARG A 19 6.94 7.26 24.79
CA ARG A 19 7.51 7.17 26.15
C ARG A 19 8.73 6.25 26.21
N GLY A 20 8.80 5.25 25.34
CA GLY A 20 9.90 4.28 25.25
C GLY A 20 11.05 4.70 24.33
N GLY A 21 11.06 5.94 23.83
CA GLY A 21 12.06 6.45 22.89
C GLY A 21 11.51 6.84 21.52
N THR A 22 12.38 7.22 20.63
CA THR A 22 12.05 7.59 19.25
C THR A 22 12.03 6.35 18.37
N VAL A 23 10.91 6.10 17.68
CA VAL A 23 10.75 5.02 16.70
C VAL A 23 11.02 5.56 15.30
N HIS A 24 12.05 5.07 14.61
CA HIS A 24 12.42 5.45 13.24
C HIS A 24 11.58 4.65 12.23
N ALA A 25 10.33 5.06 12.03
CA ALA A 25 9.34 4.29 11.29
C ALA A 25 9.53 4.30 9.77
N LEU A 26 9.96 5.42 9.20
CA LEU A 26 10.36 5.55 7.80
C LEU A 26 11.71 6.27 7.72
N GLU A 27 12.56 5.83 6.79
CA GLU A 27 13.86 6.45 6.56
C GLU A 27 14.25 6.42 5.11
N ASP A 28 14.46 7.61 4.53
CA ASP A 28 14.83 7.84 3.13
C ASP A 28 13.94 7.08 2.14
N VAL A 29 12.63 7.08 2.39
CA VAL A 29 11.65 6.41 1.53
C VAL A 29 11.45 7.23 0.27
N THR A 30 11.74 6.63 -0.88
CA THR A 30 11.46 7.20 -2.21
C THR A 30 10.51 6.28 -2.95
N LEU A 31 9.37 6.82 -3.37
CA LEU A 31 8.30 6.13 -4.09
C LEU A 31 7.66 7.08 -5.08
N ALA A 32 7.54 6.67 -6.33
CA ALA A 32 6.78 7.40 -7.34
C ALA A 32 5.66 6.52 -7.89
N ILE A 33 4.53 7.11 -8.27
CA ILE A 33 3.43 6.42 -8.96
C ILE A 33 3.07 7.25 -10.20
N ALA A 34 3.12 6.60 -11.35
CA ALA A 34 2.69 7.21 -12.61
C ALA A 34 1.14 7.21 -12.71
N ARG A 35 0.59 8.04 -13.59
CA ARG A 35 -0.86 8.04 -13.83
C ARG A 35 -1.31 6.74 -14.44
N GLY A 36 -2.36 6.14 -13.86
CA GLY A 36 -2.92 4.85 -14.27
C GLY A 36 -2.10 3.64 -13.83
N GLU A 37 -0.99 3.81 -13.11
CA GLU A 37 -0.13 2.74 -12.63
C GLU A 37 -0.70 2.09 -11.36
N THR A 38 -0.64 0.77 -11.27
CA THR A 38 -0.88 0.00 -10.04
C THR A 38 0.45 -0.44 -9.44
N VAL A 39 0.80 0.15 -8.30
CA VAL A 39 2.02 -0.16 -7.56
C VAL A 39 1.71 -1.01 -6.35
N GLY A 40 2.35 -2.17 -6.23
CA GLY A 40 2.31 -3.02 -5.04
C GLY A 40 3.35 -2.57 -4.02
N LEU A 41 2.95 -2.30 -2.78
CA LEU A 41 3.84 -2.05 -1.65
C LEU A 41 3.82 -3.27 -0.73
N VAL A 42 4.89 -4.04 -0.74
CA VAL A 42 4.96 -5.33 -0.05
C VAL A 42 6.05 -5.36 1.01
N GLY A 43 5.94 -6.28 1.96
CA GLY A 43 6.90 -6.48 3.04
C GLY A 43 6.23 -7.04 4.29
N GLU A 44 7.04 -7.46 5.28
CA GLU A 44 6.55 -8.01 6.56
C GLU A 44 5.69 -7.00 7.32
N SER A 45 4.85 -7.49 8.25
CA SER A 45 4.14 -6.63 9.20
C SER A 45 5.13 -5.77 9.99
N GLY A 46 4.83 -4.50 10.19
CA GLY A 46 5.74 -3.55 10.85
C GLY A 46 6.85 -2.98 9.95
N SER A 47 6.89 -3.27 8.65
CA SER A 47 7.88 -2.67 7.73
C SER A 47 7.66 -1.18 7.41
N GLY A 48 6.54 -0.57 7.84
CA GLY A 48 6.27 0.86 7.64
C GLY A 48 5.23 1.18 6.55
N LYS A 49 4.63 0.18 5.88
CA LYS A 49 3.70 0.38 4.75
C LYS A 49 2.50 1.27 5.09
N SER A 50 1.77 0.94 6.15
CA SER A 50 0.61 1.75 6.59
C SER A 50 1.03 3.11 7.12
N VAL A 51 2.23 3.24 7.73
CA VAL A 51 2.76 4.55 8.14
C VAL A 51 2.97 5.45 6.93
N LEU A 52 3.50 4.89 5.83
CA LEU A 52 3.68 5.63 4.59
C LEU A 52 2.34 6.10 4.01
N SER A 53 1.31 5.24 3.99
CA SER A 53 -0.02 5.61 3.49
C SER A 53 -0.67 6.72 4.32
N TYR A 54 -0.56 6.66 5.64
CA TYR A 54 -1.06 7.74 6.51
C TYR A 54 -0.27 9.03 6.35
N ALA A 55 1.04 8.96 6.10
CA ALA A 55 1.86 10.15 5.82
C ALA A 55 1.44 10.83 4.51
N ILE A 56 1.16 10.07 3.45
CA ILE A 56 0.64 10.57 2.17
C ILE A 56 -0.67 11.34 2.37
N LEU A 57 -1.56 10.82 3.21
CA LEU A 57 -2.86 11.43 3.47
C LEU A 57 -2.82 12.55 4.53
N GLY A 58 -1.67 12.80 5.17
CA GLY A 58 -1.59 13.71 6.31
C GLY A 58 -2.44 13.25 7.51
N LEU A 59 -2.65 11.93 7.66
CA LEU A 59 -3.41 11.30 8.75
C LEU A 59 -2.49 10.66 9.81
N SER A 60 -1.24 11.07 9.85
CA SER A 60 -0.29 10.56 10.84
C SER A 60 -0.69 10.92 12.26
N ASP A 61 -0.36 10.03 13.21
CA ASP A 61 -0.57 10.27 14.65
C ASP A 61 0.10 11.58 15.11
N ALA A 62 -0.44 12.22 16.15
CA ALA A 62 0.11 13.44 16.73
C ALA A 62 1.56 13.29 17.24
N ALA A 63 1.98 12.08 17.59
CA ALA A 63 3.36 11.75 17.96
C ALA A 63 4.31 11.66 16.75
N ALA A 64 3.78 11.59 15.51
CA ALA A 64 4.58 11.53 14.31
C ALA A 64 5.28 12.86 14.02
N ARG A 65 6.50 12.76 13.53
CA ARG A 65 7.30 13.90 13.06
C ARG A 65 7.97 13.51 11.75
N ILE A 66 7.64 14.22 10.68
CA ILE A 66 8.39 14.15 9.43
C ILE A 66 9.66 14.96 9.66
N THR A 67 10.81 14.30 9.47
CA THR A 67 12.13 14.90 9.74
C THR A 67 12.83 15.31 8.46
N ARG A 68 12.47 14.71 7.32
CA ARG A 68 13.09 14.95 6.02
C ARG A 68 12.18 14.51 4.88
N GLY A 69 12.45 15.03 3.69
CA GLY A 69 11.85 14.58 2.44
C GLY A 69 10.73 15.48 1.94
N SER A 70 10.14 15.03 0.84
CA SER A 70 8.98 15.67 0.21
C SER A 70 7.98 14.64 -0.28
N ALA A 71 6.70 15.04 -0.38
CA ALA A 71 5.64 14.22 -0.96
C ALA A 71 4.74 15.12 -1.80
N ARG A 72 4.71 14.90 -3.11
CA ARG A 72 3.90 15.67 -4.05
C ARG A 72 2.84 14.80 -4.71
N PHE A 73 1.62 15.26 -4.70
CA PHE A 73 0.50 14.65 -5.38
C PHE A 73 -0.08 15.63 -6.41
N ASP A 74 -0.04 15.27 -7.67
CA ASP A 74 -0.54 16.10 -8.80
C ASP A 74 -0.06 17.56 -8.74
N GLY A 75 1.21 17.76 -8.30
CA GLY A 75 1.85 19.06 -8.13
C GLY A 75 1.68 19.70 -6.75
N LEU A 76 0.70 19.28 -5.94
CA LEU A 76 0.51 19.75 -4.56
C LEU A 76 1.55 19.13 -3.63
N ASP A 77 2.23 19.93 -2.83
CA ASP A 77 3.10 19.45 -1.75
C ASP A 77 2.25 19.05 -0.53
N LEU A 78 2.09 17.72 -0.33
CA LEU A 78 1.24 17.19 0.73
C LEU A 78 1.77 17.45 2.13
N LEU A 79 3.09 17.65 2.29
CA LEU A 79 3.71 17.87 3.59
C LEU A 79 3.63 19.34 4.05
N ALA A 80 3.55 20.25 3.09
CA ALA A 80 3.43 21.69 3.34
C ALA A 80 2.00 22.22 3.19
N ALA A 81 1.07 21.39 2.68
CA ALA A 81 -0.31 21.78 2.44
C ALA A 81 -1.06 22.11 3.73
N SER A 82 -1.93 23.09 3.67
CA SER A 82 -2.83 23.41 4.78
C SER A 82 -3.88 22.30 4.99
N GLU A 83 -4.47 22.20 6.17
CA GLU A 83 -5.54 21.24 6.41
C GLU A 83 -6.73 21.45 5.46
N HIS A 84 -7.01 22.69 5.10
CA HIS A 84 -8.03 23.03 4.11
C HIS A 84 -7.72 22.41 2.74
N ASP A 85 -6.46 22.50 2.27
CA ASP A 85 -6.04 21.93 0.99
C ASP A 85 -6.06 20.41 1.02
N LEU A 86 -5.64 19.81 2.14
CA LEU A 86 -5.70 18.36 2.35
C LEU A 86 -7.14 17.85 2.38
N GLN A 87 -8.07 18.58 2.98
CA GLN A 87 -9.50 18.22 2.96
C GLN A 87 -10.10 18.27 1.55
N ALA A 88 -9.66 19.20 0.70
CA ALA A 88 -10.07 19.26 -0.68
C ALA A 88 -9.58 18.06 -1.53
N VAL A 89 -8.47 17.45 -1.13
CA VAL A 89 -7.84 16.31 -1.82
C VAL A 89 -8.35 14.98 -1.27
N ARG A 90 -8.45 14.83 0.05
CA ARG A 90 -8.89 13.59 0.72
C ARG A 90 -10.32 13.25 0.34
N GLY A 91 -10.57 11.99 -0.02
CA GLY A 91 -11.89 11.48 -0.40
C GLY A 91 -12.33 11.86 -1.82
N ARG A 92 -11.77 12.90 -2.41
CA ARG A 92 -12.06 13.36 -3.77
C ARG A 92 -10.99 12.90 -4.77
N GLU A 93 -9.75 13.31 -4.55
CA GLU A 93 -8.63 13.07 -5.45
C GLU A 93 -7.79 11.85 -5.02
N VAL A 94 -7.63 11.70 -3.70
CA VAL A 94 -6.96 10.56 -3.06
C VAL A 94 -7.92 9.94 -2.07
N SER A 95 -8.18 8.64 -2.23
CA SER A 95 -9.02 7.87 -1.31
C SER A 95 -8.25 6.68 -0.75
N MET A 96 -8.72 6.18 0.41
CA MET A 96 -8.11 5.04 1.08
C MET A 96 -9.14 3.97 1.45
N ILE A 97 -8.79 2.73 1.19
CA ILE A 97 -9.43 1.54 1.75
C ILE A 97 -8.58 1.11 2.95
N PHE A 98 -9.17 1.16 4.15
CA PHE A 98 -8.49 0.82 5.40
C PHE A 98 -8.50 -0.70 5.63
N GLN A 99 -7.52 -1.19 6.38
CA GLN A 99 -7.37 -2.62 6.69
C GLN A 99 -8.58 -3.21 7.42
N ASN A 100 -9.22 -2.45 8.32
CA ASN A 100 -10.36 -2.93 9.11
C ASN A 100 -11.64 -2.13 8.79
N PRO A 101 -12.58 -2.69 8.00
CA PRO A 101 -13.79 -1.99 7.60
C PRO A 101 -14.74 -1.66 8.76
N LYS A 102 -14.75 -2.48 9.83
CA LYS A 102 -15.61 -2.23 10.98
C LYS A 102 -15.16 -1.04 11.84
N VAL A 103 -13.87 -0.73 11.80
CA VAL A 103 -13.30 0.45 12.47
C VAL A 103 -13.42 1.69 11.59
N ALA A 104 -13.31 1.52 10.28
CA ALA A 104 -13.39 2.63 9.32
C ALA A 104 -14.82 3.17 9.12
N LEU A 105 -15.83 2.29 9.20
CA LEU A 105 -17.22 2.69 9.10
C LEU A 105 -17.74 3.24 10.44
N ASN A 106 -18.49 4.34 10.42
CA ASN A 106 -19.13 4.88 11.61
C ASN A 106 -20.25 3.93 12.10
N PRO A 107 -20.13 3.27 13.29
CA PRO A 107 -21.05 2.24 13.74
C PRO A 107 -22.47 2.76 14.05
N ILE A 108 -22.62 4.04 14.38
CA ILE A 108 -23.91 4.65 14.73
C ILE A 108 -24.61 5.37 13.56
N ARG A 109 -24.02 5.28 12.34
CA ARG A 109 -24.56 5.91 11.15
C ARG A 109 -24.86 4.86 10.07
N LYS A 110 -26.04 4.97 9.43
CA LYS A 110 -26.44 4.07 8.34
C LYS A 110 -25.44 4.17 7.18
N VAL A 111 -25.14 3.04 6.54
CA VAL A 111 -24.08 2.98 5.52
C VAL A 111 -24.39 3.84 4.29
N GLY A 112 -25.64 3.93 3.87
CA GLY A 112 -26.04 4.80 2.75
C GLY A 112 -25.81 6.28 3.05
N HIS A 113 -26.10 6.72 4.30
CA HIS A 113 -25.86 8.11 4.70
C HIS A 113 -24.37 8.45 4.78
N GLN A 114 -23.51 7.47 5.10
CA GLN A 114 -22.05 7.70 5.05
C GLN A 114 -21.57 7.95 3.62
N ILE A 115 -22.15 7.27 2.62
CA ILE A 115 -21.84 7.53 1.21
C ILE A 115 -22.40 8.91 0.79
N GLU A 116 -23.61 9.27 1.23
CA GLU A 116 -24.18 10.60 0.94
C GLU A 116 -23.31 11.73 1.52
N ASP A 117 -22.73 11.54 2.70
CA ASP A 117 -21.83 12.54 3.31
C ASP A 117 -20.60 12.79 2.44
N VAL A 118 -19.99 11.73 1.91
CA VAL A 118 -18.86 11.83 0.99
C VAL A 118 -19.26 12.55 -0.29
N LEU A 119 -20.41 12.19 -0.88
CA LEU A 119 -20.94 12.86 -2.06
C LEU A 119 -21.27 14.33 -1.80
N ALA A 120 -21.81 14.65 -0.62
CA ALA A 120 -22.13 16.02 -0.22
C ALA A 120 -20.90 16.91 -0.07
N CYS A 121 -19.80 16.35 0.49
CA CYS A 121 -18.57 17.09 0.70
C CYS A 121 -17.77 17.32 -0.58
N HIS A 122 -17.80 16.37 -1.52
CA HIS A 122 -16.80 16.31 -2.59
C HIS A 122 -17.37 16.39 -4.01
N THR A 123 -18.70 16.39 -4.17
CA THR A 123 -19.32 16.41 -5.49
C THR A 123 -20.38 17.51 -5.61
N THR A 124 -20.79 17.80 -6.85
CA THR A 124 -21.88 18.73 -7.16
C THR A 124 -23.26 18.04 -7.24
N VAL A 125 -23.36 16.76 -6.84
CA VAL A 125 -24.60 15.99 -6.82
C VAL A 125 -25.62 16.68 -5.91
N ARG A 126 -26.79 17.00 -6.46
CA ARG A 126 -27.87 17.70 -5.75
C ARG A 126 -28.41 16.84 -4.62
N SER A 127 -28.85 17.48 -3.53
CA SER A 127 -29.27 16.79 -2.30
C SER A 127 -30.31 15.70 -2.54
N HIS A 128 -31.30 15.93 -3.44
CA HIS A 128 -32.34 14.94 -3.75
C HIS A 128 -31.84 13.75 -4.59
N GLU A 129 -30.68 13.87 -5.26
CA GLU A 129 -30.08 12.82 -6.10
C GLU A 129 -29.07 11.96 -5.32
N ARG A 130 -28.60 12.43 -4.17
CA ARG A 130 -27.52 11.75 -3.39
C ARG A 130 -27.92 10.37 -2.95
N ARG A 131 -29.18 10.17 -2.54
CA ARG A 131 -29.67 8.87 -2.13
C ARG A 131 -29.61 7.84 -3.28
N GLU A 132 -30.10 8.22 -4.46
CA GLU A 132 -30.05 7.34 -5.64
C GLU A 132 -28.60 7.02 -6.02
N ARG A 133 -27.73 8.03 -5.97
CA ARG A 133 -26.30 7.84 -6.25
C ARG A 133 -25.63 6.94 -5.21
N ALA A 134 -25.95 7.07 -3.92
CA ALA A 134 -25.44 6.19 -2.86
C ALA A 134 -25.91 4.73 -3.06
N ILE A 135 -27.18 4.52 -3.42
CA ILE A 135 -27.71 3.19 -3.75
C ILE A 135 -26.99 2.62 -4.99
N ALA A 136 -26.73 3.44 -6.01
CA ALA A 136 -25.97 3.03 -7.18
C ALA A 136 -24.54 2.61 -6.83
N CYS A 137 -23.84 3.37 -5.96
CA CYS A 137 -22.51 2.99 -5.46
C CYS A 137 -22.53 1.62 -4.76
N LEU A 138 -23.54 1.33 -3.94
CA LEU A 138 -23.72 0.01 -3.31
C LEU A 138 -23.97 -1.09 -4.35
N ALA A 139 -24.80 -0.83 -5.36
CA ALA A 139 -25.09 -1.77 -6.45
C ALA A 139 -23.84 -2.08 -7.29
N GLU A 140 -23.02 -1.06 -7.60
CA GLU A 140 -21.75 -1.22 -8.32
C GLU A 140 -20.77 -2.16 -7.59
N MET A 141 -20.82 -2.18 -6.26
CA MET A 141 -20.04 -3.11 -5.42
C MET A 141 -20.71 -4.49 -5.27
N LYS A 142 -21.74 -4.78 -6.08
CA LYS A 142 -22.48 -6.06 -6.06
C LYS A 142 -23.02 -6.41 -4.67
N ILE A 143 -23.46 -5.39 -3.91
CA ILE A 143 -24.13 -5.57 -2.63
C ILE A 143 -25.57 -6.00 -2.90
N PRO A 144 -26.04 -7.13 -2.33
CA PRO A 144 -27.41 -7.58 -2.54
C PRO A 144 -28.41 -6.61 -1.90
N ASP A 145 -29.54 -6.37 -2.54
CA ASP A 145 -30.60 -5.46 -2.09
C ASP A 145 -30.09 -4.07 -1.67
N PRO A 146 -29.41 -3.32 -2.56
CA PRO A 146 -28.71 -2.10 -2.18
C PRO A 146 -29.62 -1.04 -1.57
N ALA A 147 -30.89 -0.95 -2.00
CA ALA A 147 -31.88 -0.04 -1.44
C ALA A 147 -32.23 -0.38 0.03
N ARG A 148 -32.31 -1.66 0.38
CA ARG A 148 -32.50 -2.12 1.76
C ARG A 148 -31.23 -1.89 2.56
N ARG A 149 -30.06 -2.27 2.02
CA ARG A 149 -28.76 -2.14 2.71
C ARG A 149 -28.38 -0.69 2.94
N TYR A 150 -28.83 0.25 2.11
CA TYR A 150 -28.66 1.67 2.36
C TYR A 150 -29.09 2.09 3.79
N HIS A 151 -30.14 1.46 4.35
CA HIS A 151 -30.66 1.76 5.67
C HIS A 151 -30.01 0.96 6.81
N ALA A 152 -29.13 0.01 6.50
CA ALA A 152 -28.47 -0.82 7.49
C ALA A 152 -27.34 -0.08 8.23
N TYR A 153 -27.05 -0.50 9.44
CA TYR A 153 -25.88 -0.09 10.19
C TYR A 153 -24.73 -1.10 9.98
N PRO A 154 -23.47 -0.68 10.13
CA PRO A 154 -22.32 -1.57 9.94
C PRO A 154 -22.37 -2.87 10.77
N PHE A 155 -22.86 -2.81 12.01
CA PHE A 155 -22.96 -3.97 12.90
C PHE A 155 -24.00 -5.01 12.46
N GLU A 156 -24.95 -4.65 11.61
CA GLU A 156 -25.97 -5.55 11.04
C GLU A 156 -25.45 -6.32 9.81
N LEU A 157 -24.20 -6.07 9.39
CA LEU A 157 -23.64 -6.56 8.15
C LEU A 157 -22.45 -7.50 8.39
N SER A 158 -22.27 -8.46 7.47
CA SER A 158 -21.08 -9.31 7.48
C SER A 158 -19.80 -8.51 7.18
N GLY A 159 -18.64 -9.05 7.57
CA GLY A 159 -17.35 -8.43 7.29
C GLY A 159 -17.13 -8.13 5.80
N GLY A 160 -17.48 -9.07 4.92
CA GLY A 160 -17.37 -8.89 3.47
C GLY A 160 -18.32 -7.81 2.91
N LEU A 161 -19.51 -7.62 3.50
CA LEU A 161 -20.39 -6.52 3.12
C LEU A 161 -19.84 -5.18 3.61
N CYS A 162 -19.34 -5.10 4.84
CA CYS A 162 -18.69 -3.89 5.35
C CYS A 162 -17.47 -3.52 4.48
N GLN A 163 -16.68 -4.50 4.03
CA GLN A 163 -15.54 -4.28 3.13
C GLN A 163 -15.99 -3.67 1.80
N ARG A 164 -17.02 -4.26 1.16
CA ARG A 164 -17.58 -3.73 -0.10
C ARG A 164 -18.16 -2.32 0.06
N ILE A 165 -18.78 -2.02 1.21
CA ILE A 165 -19.29 -0.68 1.52
C ILE A 165 -18.15 0.32 1.70
N MET A 166 -17.07 -0.06 2.39
CA MET A 166 -15.88 0.79 2.52
C MET A 166 -15.24 1.08 1.15
N ILE A 167 -15.21 0.09 0.26
CA ILE A 167 -14.75 0.28 -1.12
C ILE A 167 -15.70 1.23 -1.89
N ALA A 168 -17.03 1.06 -1.72
CA ALA A 168 -18.01 1.99 -2.30
C ALA A 168 -17.76 3.43 -1.85
N LEU A 169 -17.51 3.64 -0.55
CA LEU A 169 -17.15 4.94 0.01
C LEU A 169 -15.88 5.51 -0.61
N ALA A 170 -14.81 4.70 -0.68
CA ALA A 170 -13.53 5.14 -1.22
C ALA A 170 -13.61 5.51 -2.72
N LEU A 171 -14.48 4.85 -3.48
CA LEU A 171 -14.63 5.07 -4.92
C LEU A 171 -15.78 6.00 -5.31
N ALA A 172 -16.60 6.48 -4.35
CA ALA A 172 -17.80 7.25 -4.61
C ALA A 172 -17.57 8.53 -5.44
N CYS A 173 -16.40 9.16 -5.27
CA CYS A 173 -16.00 10.38 -5.97
C CYS A 173 -15.12 10.15 -7.21
N GLY A 174 -14.74 8.90 -7.52
CA GLY A 174 -13.83 8.58 -8.63
C GLY A 174 -12.43 9.16 -8.45
N PRO A 175 -11.68 8.74 -7.41
CA PRO A 175 -10.39 9.32 -7.09
C PRO A 175 -9.35 9.06 -8.19
N LYS A 176 -8.34 9.93 -8.28
CA LYS A 176 -7.17 9.74 -9.16
C LYS A 176 -6.19 8.71 -8.59
N LEU A 177 -6.09 8.64 -7.25
CA LEU A 177 -5.27 7.69 -6.52
C LEU A 177 -6.09 6.95 -5.46
N LEU A 178 -6.08 5.63 -5.55
CA LEU A 178 -6.61 4.75 -4.50
C LEU A 178 -5.45 4.15 -3.72
N ILE A 179 -5.43 4.35 -2.40
CA ILE A 179 -4.54 3.63 -1.49
C ILE A 179 -5.36 2.49 -0.89
N ALA A 180 -4.99 1.25 -1.18
CA ALA A 180 -5.69 0.05 -0.69
C ALA A 180 -4.80 -0.67 0.32
N ASP A 181 -5.04 -0.44 1.63
CA ASP A 181 -4.25 -1.04 2.70
C ASP A 181 -4.89 -2.37 3.12
N GLU A 182 -4.29 -3.47 2.66
CA GLU A 182 -4.74 -4.84 2.86
C GLU A 182 -6.26 -5.04 2.59
N PRO A 183 -6.75 -4.66 1.40
CA PRO A 183 -8.18 -4.53 1.12
C PRO A 183 -8.95 -5.86 1.19
N THR A 184 -8.28 -6.99 1.31
CA THR A 184 -8.87 -8.33 1.28
C THR A 184 -8.54 -9.16 2.51
N THR A 185 -7.87 -8.61 3.51
CA THR A 185 -7.52 -9.32 4.75
C THR A 185 -8.77 -9.80 5.49
N GLY A 186 -8.76 -11.07 5.90
CA GLY A 186 -9.87 -11.71 6.61
C GLY A 186 -11.07 -12.12 5.73
N LEU A 187 -10.91 -12.10 4.41
CA LEU A 187 -11.91 -12.57 3.45
C LEU A 187 -11.52 -13.93 2.85
N ASP A 188 -12.52 -14.70 2.44
CA ASP A 188 -12.31 -15.92 1.68
C ASP A 188 -11.77 -15.60 0.26
N VAL A 189 -11.09 -16.58 -0.36
CA VAL A 189 -10.42 -16.41 -1.67
C VAL A 189 -11.37 -15.94 -2.78
N THR A 190 -12.61 -16.41 -2.78
CA THR A 190 -13.61 -16.04 -3.79
C THR A 190 -14.03 -14.59 -3.65
N THR A 191 -14.28 -14.15 -2.43
CA THR A 191 -14.61 -12.75 -2.12
C THR A 191 -13.42 -11.83 -2.41
N GLN A 192 -12.19 -12.26 -2.06
CA GLN A 192 -10.95 -11.54 -2.38
C GLN A 192 -10.81 -11.30 -3.89
N ALA A 193 -10.92 -12.35 -4.70
CA ALA A 193 -10.83 -12.25 -6.15
C ALA A 193 -11.91 -11.32 -6.74
N ALA A 194 -13.14 -11.39 -6.21
CA ALA A 194 -14.24 -10.52 -6.66
C ALA A 194 -13.98 -9.04 -6.33
N ILE A 195 -13.46 -8.74 -5.14
CA ILE A 195 -13.09 -7.36 -4.72
C ILE A 195 -11.97 -6.81 -5.58
N MET A 196 -10.89 -7.58 -5.79
CA MET A 196 -9.77 -7.11 -6.59
C MET A 196 -10.17 -6.86 -8.04
N ARG A 197 -11.06 -7.69 -8.60
CA ARG A 197 -11.62 -7.45 -9.92
C ARG A 197 -12.42 -6.14 -9.98
N LEU A 198 -13.25 -5.85 -8.97
CA LEU A 198 -14.01 -4.60 -8.88
C LEU A 198 -13.10 -3.38 -8.84
N ILE A 199 -12.03 -3.43 -8.05
CA ILE A 199 -11.05 -2.33 -7.97
C ILE A 199 -10.39 -2.13 -9.34
N ARG A 200 -9.96 -3.21 -10.01
CA ARG A 200 -9.35 -3.16 -11.34
C ARG A 200 -10.30 -2.63 -12.41
N GLU A 201 -11.56 -3.09 -12.44
CA GLU A 201 -12.58 -2.61 -13.37
C GLU A 201 -12.80 -1.09 -13.21
N LYS A 202 -12.81 -0.60 -11.96
CA LYS A 202 -12.92 0.83 -11.66
C LYS A 202 -11.66 1.61 -12.05
N ALA A 203 -10.49 1.04 -11.82
CA ALA A 203 -9.22 1.65 -12.23
C ALA A 203 -9.16 1.86 -13.75
N SER A 204 -9.61 0.88 -14.53
CA SER A 204 -9.60 0.94 -15.99
C SER A 204 -10.65 1.90 -16.59
N ASN A 205 -11.76 2.15 -15.88
CA ASN A 205 -12.91 2.90 -16.36
C ASN A 205 -12.98 4.35 -15.82
N ALA A 206 -11.88 4.94 -15.37
CA ALA A 206 -11.89 6.29 -14.85
C ALA A 206 -12.26 7.32 -15.94
N HIS A 207 -13.06 8.32 -15.54
CA HIS A 207 -13.76 9.26 -16.41
C HIS A 207 -12.89 10.15 -17.30
N ASP A 208 -11.58 10.24 -17.04
CA ASP A 208 -10.65 11.11 -17.80
C ASP A 208 -9.81 10.35 -18.83
N GLY A 209 -10.10 9.07 -19.07
CA GLY A 209 -9.38 8.23 -20.03
C GLY A 209 -7.95 7.86 -19.62
N ARG A 210 -7.52 8.25 -18.40
CA ARG A 210 -6.15 7.98 -17.89
C ARG A 210 -6.09 6.86 -16.87
N GLY A 211 -7.23 6.35 -16.43
CA GLY A 211 -7.33 5.32 -15.40
C GLY A 211 -7.05 5.87 -13.98
N MET A 212 -7.56 5.18 -12.96
CA MET A 212 -7.23 5.43 -11.56
C MET A 212 -5.91 4.76 -11.23
N SER A 213 -4.98 5.49 -10.62
CA SER A 213 -3.74 4.89 -10.08
C SER A 213 -4.03 4.19 -8.76
N THR A 214 -3.31 3.13 -8.45
CA THR A 214 -3.52 2.37 -7.21
C THR A 214 -2.21 2.11 -6.49
N LEU A 215 -2.16 2.38 -5.19
CA LEU A 215 -1.14 1.87 -4.27
C LEU A 215 -1.75 0.71 -3.49
N LEU A 216 -1.42 -0.52 -3.90
CA LEU A 216 -1.88 -1.74 -3.24
C LEU A 216 -0.88 -2.15 -2.17
N ILE A 217 -1.26 -2.02 -0.90
CA ILE A 217 -0.47 -2.49 0.23
C ILE A 217 -0.94 -3.89 0.59
N THR A 218 -0.01 -4.85 0.56
CA THR A 218 -0.34 -6.24 0.89
C THR A 218 0.90 -6.99 1.39
N HIS A 219 0.68 -8.02 2.18
CA HIS A 219 1.69 -9.03 2.52
C HIS A 219 1.60 -10.27 1.59
N ASP A 220 0.57 -10.35 0.75
CA ASP A 220 0.38 -11.42 -0.22
C ASP A 220 1.07 -11.08 -1.55
N LEU A 221 2.23 -11.70 -1.78
CA LEU A 221 3.01 -11.53 -3.01
C LEU A 221 2.32 -12.14 -4.24
N GLY A 222 1.50 -13.17 -4.06
CA GLY A 222 0.72 -13.76 -5.15
C GLY A 222 -0.29 -12.75 -5.68
N LEU A 223 -1.02 -12.11 -4.76
CA LEU A 223 -1.93 -11.04 -5.09
C LEU A 223 -1.21 -9.85 -5.75
N ALA A 224 -0.07 -9.43 -5.21
CA ALA A 224 0.72 -8.34 -5.79
C ALA A 224 1.20 -8.67 -7.20
N ARG A 225 1.64 -9.90 -7.46
CA ARG A 225 2.06 -10.37 -8.78
C ARG A 225 0.95 -10.30 -9.83
N GLU A 226 -0.27 -10.67 -9.44
CA GLU A 226 -1.41 -10.67 -10.35
C GLU A 226 -1.99 -9.29 -10.63
N GLN A 227 -1.85 -8.36 -9.66
CA GLN A 227 -2.59 -7.10 -9.67
C GLN A 227 -1.74 -5.88 -10.01
N CYS A 228 -0.41 -5.93 -9.84
CA CYS A 228 0.45 -4.75 -9.90
C CYS A 228 1.35 -4.74 -11.13
N ASP A 229 1.55 -3.55 -11.70
CA ASP A 229 2.49 -3.32 -12.80
C ASP A 229 3.94 -3.33 -12.29
N ARG A 230 4.14 -2.79 -11.09
CA ARG A 230 5.43 -2.66 -10.41
C ARG A 230 5.27 -2.95 -8.93
N ILE A 231 6.31 -3.52 -8.32
CA ILE A 231 6.34 -3.81 -6.88
C ILE A 231 7.47 -3.04 -6.22
N VAL A 232 7.16 -2.50 -5.05
CA VAL A 232 8.08 -1.84 -4.13
C VAL A 232 8.14 -2.66 -2.86
N VAL A 233 9.34 -3.10 -2.49
CA VAL A 233 9.58 -3.93 -1.32
C VAL A 233 10.07 -3.07 -0.17
N MET A 234 9.35 -3.10 0.96
CA MET A 234 9.72 -2.39 2.19
C MET A 234 10.20 -3.35 3.28
N HIS A 235 11.29 -2.98 3.96
CA HIS A 235 11.77 -3.65 5.15
C HIS A 235 12.16 -2.63 6.21
N ALA A 236 11.60 -2.76 7.41
CA ALA A 236 11.97 -1.97 8.59
C ALA A 236 12.07 -0.44 8.32
N GLY A 237 11.13 0.14 7.58
CA GLY A 237 11.08 1.56 7.26
C GLY A 237 11.85 1.99 6.01
N HIS A 238 12.53 1.08 5.34
CA HIS A 238 13.26 1.36 4.09
C HIS A 238 12.57 0.73 2.88
N VAL A 239 12.60 1.42 1.74
CA VAL A 239 12.42 0.78 0.43
C VAL A 239 13.73 0.13 0.06
N VAL A 240 13.75 -1.20 -0.06
CA VAL A 240 14.95 -1.98 -0.34
C VAL A 240 15.10 -2.36 -1.82
N GLU A 241 13.96 -2.53 -2.50
CA GLU A 241 13.95 -2.86 -3.93
C GLU A 241 12.65 -2.39 -4.59
N SER A 242 12.73 -1.96 -5.85
CA SER A 242 11.58 -1.61 -6.69
C SER A 242 11.85 -2.01 -8.12
N ALA A 243 10.95 -2.78 -8.73
CA ALA A 243 11.06 -3.21 -10.13
C ALA A 243 9.68 -3.49 -10.74
N PRO A 244 9.56 -3.52 -12.08
CA PRO A 244 8.41 -4.11 -12.76
C PRO A 244 8.14 -5.51 -12.21
N THR A 245 6.88 -5.88 -12.08
CA THR A 245 6.47 -7.10 -11.37
C THR A 245 7.19 -8.35 -11.89
N GLU A 246 7.20 -8.59 -13.19
CA GLU A 246 7.86 -9.77 -13.77
C GLU A 246 9.38 -9.75 -13.55
N THR A 247 10.00 -8.58 -13.58
CA THR A 247 11.44 -8.43 -13.30
C THR A 247 11.76 -8.77 -11.84
N LEU A 248 10.93 -8.28 -10.89
CA LEU A 248 11.14 -8.55 -9.47
C LEU A 248 11.06 -10.05 -9.15
N PHE A 249 10.08 -10.75 -9.72
CA PHE A 249 9.92 -12.19 -9.51
C PHE A 249 10.95 -13.03 -10.27
N GLY A 250 11.36 -12.59 -11.46
CA GLY A 250 12.33 -13.31 -12.28
C GLY A 250 13.78 -13.14 -11.83
N SER A 251 14.13 -11.96 -11.33
CA SER A 251 15.51 -11.61 -10.95
C SER A 251 15.55 -10.65 -9.76
N PRO A 252 15.11 -11.09 -8.56
CA PRO A 252 15.18 -10.26 -7.35
C PRO A 252 16.65 -10.01 -6.96
N GLN A 253 16.99 -8.75 -6.70
CA GLN A 253 18.36 -8.34 -6.44
C GLN A 253 18.69 -8.23 -4.96
N HIS A 254 17.73 -7.77 -4.12
CA HIS A 254 17.96 -7.65 -2.68
C HIS A 254 17.80 -9.00 -1.97
N PRO A 255 18.71 -9.39 -1.05
CA PRO A 255 18.59 -10.65 -0.32
C PRO A 255 17.25 -10.83 0.42
N TYR A 256 16.70 -9.76 1.00
CA TYR A 256 15.38 -9.80 1.63
C TYR A 256 14.26 -10.12 0.62
N THR A 257 14.29 -9.50 -0.56
CA THR A 257 13.27 -9.76 -1.60
C THR A 257 13.29 -11.22 -2.03
N ARG A 258 14.49 -11.81 -2.20
CA ARG A 258 14.63 -13.23 -2.50
C ARG A 258 14.04 -14.13 -1.41
N GLN A 259 14.33 -13.83 -0.15
CA GLN A 259 13.77 -14.59 0.97
C GLN A 259 12.25 -14.41 1.05
N LEU A 260 11.74 -13.19 0.82
CA LEU A 260 10.31 -12.89 0.83
C LEU A 260 9.57 -13.66 -0.26
N ILE A 261 10.10 -13.70 -1.49
CA ILE A 261 9.55 -14.52 -2.59
C ILE A 261 9.67 -16.00 -2.26
N GLY A 262 10.81 -16.45 -1.71
CA GLY A 262 11.04 -17.84 -1.31
C GLY A 262 10.14 -18.34 -0.18
N ALA A 263 9.63 -17.42 0.65
CA ALA A 263 8.69 -17.73 1.73
C ALA A 263 7.22 -17.81 1.25
N THR A 264 6.95 -17.60 -0.05
CA THR A 264 5.60 -17.63 -0.60
C THR A 264 5.42 -18.82 -1.53
N LEU A 265 4.17 -19.32 -1.61
CA LEU A 265 3.79 -20.46 -2.49
C LEU A 265 3.69 -20.07 -3.98
N VAL A 266 4.09 -18.89 -4.37
CA VAL A 266 3.94 -18.40 -5.75
C VAL A 266 4.77 -19.27 -6.70
N GLY A 267 4.10 -20.15 -7.44
CA GLY A 267 4.71 -21.01 -8.46
C GLY A 267 5.41 -22.28 -7.94
N ARG A 268 5.21 -22.66 -6.66
CA ARG A 268 5.80 -23.86 -6.06
C ARG A 268 4.74 -24.88 -5.64
N GLY A 269 5.00 -26.15 -5.91
CA GLY A 269 4.04 -27.23 -5.74
C GLY A 269 3.92 -27.84 -4.34
N ALA A 270 4.84 -27.58 -3.39
CA ALA A 270 4.83 -28.23 -2.08
C ALA A 270 5.13 -27.26 -0.93
N LEU A 271 4.42 -27.44 0.20
CA LEU A 271 4.67 -26.74 1.48
C LEU A 271 6.11 -26.94 2.02
N ALA A 272 6.76 -28.04 1.65
CA ALA A 272 8.13 -28.35 2.05
C ALA A 272 9.19 -27.40 1.46
N ASP A 273 8.84 -26.65 0.42
CA ASP A 273 9.76 -25.72 -0.25
C ASP A 273 9.71 -24.29 0.34
N LEU A 274 8.89 -24.07 1.37
CA LEU A 274 8.76 -22.77 2.04
C LEU A 274 9.93 -22.55 3.00
N ASN A 275 10.71 -21.51 2.71
CA ASN A 275 11.77 -21.06 3.61
C ASN A 275 11.29 -19.88 4.44
N ALA A 276 11.16 -20.06 5.76
CA ALA A 276 10.86 -18.94 6.65
C ALA A 276 12.00 -17.92 6.63
N ILE A 277 11.68 -16.64 6.61
CA ILE A 277 12.68 -15.58 6.75
C ILE A 277 13.23 -15.62 8.18
N PRO A 278 14.53 -15.84 8.40
CA PRO A 278 15.08 -16.01 9.74
C PRO A 278 15.03 -14.72 10.56
N GLY A 279 14.91 -14.89 11.89
CA GLY A 279 14.95 -13.79 12.86
C GLY A 279 13.69 -12.90 12.85
N SER A 280 13.79 -11.72 13.45
CA SER A 280 12.72 -10.73 13.59
C SER A 280 13.16 -9.37 13.08
N LEU A 281 12.19 -8.46 12.87
CA LEU A 281 12.48 -7.07 12.55
C LEU A 281 13.33 -6.44 13.68
N PRO A 282 14.27 -5.54 13.33
CA PRO A 282 15.05 -4.82 14.33
C PRO A 282 14.13 -3.90 15.16
N ASP A 283 14.51 -3.66 16.42
CA ASP A 283 13.85 -2.66 17.24
C ASP A 283 14.15 -1.26 16.69
N LEU A 284 13.17 -0.64 16.07
CA LEU A 284 13.29 0.67 15.42
C LEU A 284 13.47 1.85 16.42
N ARG A 285 13.52 1.57 17.73
CA ARG A 285 13.84 2.57 18.78
C ARG A 285 15.35 2.68 19.02
N ARG A 286 16.14 1.75 18.54
CA ARG A 286 17.59 1.74 18.72
C ARG A 286 18.23 2.91 17.99
N ALA A 287 19.15 3.61 18.66
CA ALA A 287 19.94 4.69 18.07
C ALA A 287 21.08 4.17 17.16
N ASP A 288 21.49 2.91 17.37
CA ASP A 288 22.58 2.24 16.67
C ASP A 288 22.09 1.27 15.58
N LEU A 289 20.98 1.61 14.93
CA LEU A 289 20.50 0.82 13.78
C LEU A 289 21.53 0.85 12.65
N PRO A 290 21.90 -0.33 12.10
CA PRO A 290 22.77 -0.37 10.94
C PRO A 290 22.10 0.29 9.73
N ALA A 291 22.90 0.86 8.82
CA ALA A 291 22.39 1.46 7.59
C ALA A 291 21.56 0.46 6.77
N CYS A 292 21.98 -0.80 6.70
CA CYS A 292 21.14 -1.89 6.21
C CYS A 292 20.37 -2.53 7.37
N ARG A 293 19.10 -2.19 7.55
CA ARG A 293 18.26 -2.76 8.62
C ARG A 293 17.98 -4.26 8.48
N PHE A 294 18.24 -4.83 7.31
CA PHE A 294 18.20 -6.28 7.08
C PHE A 294 19.52 -6.99 7.43
N ALA A 295 20.62 -6.27 7.70
CA ALA A 295 21.96 -6.84 7.87
C ALA A 295 22.03 -7.99 8.89
N LEU A 296 21.30 -7.91 10.01
CA LEU A 296 21.31 -8.95 11.06
C LEU A 296 20.65 -10.28 10.64
N ARG A 297 19.85 -10.25 9.58
CA ARG A 297 19.11 -11.40 9.01
C ARG A 297 19.67 -11.82 7.66
N CYS A 298 20.69 -11.13 7.16
CA CYS A 298 21.22 -11.30 5.82
C CYS A 298 22.40 -12.28 5.82
N GLU A 299 22.28 -13.39 5.10
CA GLU A 299 23.36 -14.35 4.92
C GLU A 299 24.57 -13.78 4.17
N GLN A 300 24.38 -12.66 3.44
CA GLN A 300 25.40 -11.97 2.67
C GLN A 300 25.95 -10.73 3.39
N ARG A 301 25.70 -10.60 4.71
CA ARG A 301 26.17 -9.46 5.50
C ARG A 301 27.69 -9.29 5.36
N SER A 302 28.11 -8.05 5.20
CA SER A 302 29.52 -7.66 5.22
C SER A 302 29.69 -6.36 6.00
N ALA A 303 30.94 -5.98 6.31
CA ALA A 303 31.22 -4.70 6.97
C ALA A 303 30.67 -3.48 6.21
N ALA A 304 30.58 -3.56 4.89
CA ALA A 304 29.98 -2.51 4.08
C ALA A 304 28.50 -2.22 4.41
N CYS A 305 27.76 -3.19 4.99
CA CYS A 305 26.35 -3.00 5.36
C CYS A 305 26.12 -2.03 6.52
N GLU A 306 27.17 -1.61 7.22
CA GLU A 306 27.14 -0.56 8.25
C GLU A 306 27.24 0.85 7.64
N ALA A 307 27.77 0.97 6.42
CA ALA A 307 27.88 2.23 5.68
C ALA A 307 26.56 2.57 4.97
N PRO A 308 26.33 3.85 4.60
CA PRO A 308 25.16 4.26 3.85
C PRO A 308 24.91 3.39 2.61
N LEU A 309 23.67 2.96 2.40
CA LEU A 309 23.33 2.03 1.33
C LEU A 309 23.39 2.72 -0.04
N PRO A 310 24.13 2.16 -0.99
CA PRO A 310 24.10 2.65 -2.36
C PRO A 310 22.75 2.37 -3.00
N VAL A 311 22.30 3.28 -3.85
CA VAL A 311 21.15 3.08 -4.75
C VAL A 311 21.69 2.63 -6.09
N VAL A 312 21.50 1.37 -6.43
CA VAL A 312 21.87 0.81 -7.73
C VAL A 312 20.63 0.80 -8.62
N LYS A 313 20.77 1.34 -9.85
CA LYS A 313 19.69 1.44 -10.84
C LYS A 313 20.10 0.74 -12.11
N ASP A 314 19.24 -0.13 -12.60
CA ASP A 314 19.32 -0.75 -13.92
C ASP A 314 17.94 -0.56 -14.61
N GLY A 315 17.86 0.45 -15.46
CA GLY A 315 16.59 0.87 -16.04
C GLY A 315 15.56 1.26 -14.98
N SER A 316 14.45 0.53 -14.94
CA SER A 316 13.36 0.68 -13.95
C SER A 316 13.57 -0.16 -12.68
N HIS A 317 14.61 -0.99 -12.62
CA HIS A 317 14.96 -1.79 -11.45
C HIS A 317 15.88 -0.99 -10.52
N VAL A 318 15.43 -0.75 -9.31
CA VAL A 318 16.15 0.03 -8.29
C VAL A 318 16.34 -0.85 -7.06
N VAL A 319 17.56 -0.94 -6.55
CA VAL A 319 17.89 -1.71 -5.34
C VAL A 319 18.81 -0.92 -4.42
N ARG A 320 18.57 -1.02 -3.11
CA ARG A 320 19.42 -0.43 -2.05
C ARG A 320 20.18 -1.55 -1.34
N CYS A 321 21.33 -1.94 -1.90
CA CYS A 321 22.17 -3.02 -1.36
C CYS A 321 23.61 -2.85 -1.80
N HIS A 322 24.59 -3.18 -0.94
CA HIS A 322 26.02 -3.23 -1.30
C HIS A 322 26.37 -4.44 -2.17
N ARG A 323 25.54 -5.48 -2.17
CA ARG A 323 25.76 -6.74 -2.91
C ARG A 323 24.48 -7.19 -3.62
N PRO A 324 23.98 -6.41 -4.60
CA PRO A 324 22.79 -6.80 -5.35
C PRO A 324 23.11 -8.03 -6.22
N GLY A 325 22.14 -8.91 -6.41
CA GLY A 325 22.21 -10.05 -7.35
C GLY A 325 23.09 -11.22 -6.94
N LEU A 326 23.87 -11.12 -5.86
CA LEU A 326 24.67 -12.27 -5.40
C LEU A 326 23.76 -13.36 -4.85
N VAL A 327 23.86 -14.56 -5.38
CA VAL A 327 23.30 -15.78 -4.78
C VAL A 327 24.26 -16.20 -3.67
N GLY A 328 23.77 -16.48 -2.46
CA GLY A 328 24.62 -16.99 -1.39
C GLY A 328 25.37 -18.23 -1.87
N ALA A 329 26.67 -18.26 -1.68
CA ALA A 329 27.48 -19.46 -1.88
C ALA A 329 27.03 -20.52 -0.86
N GLY A 330 26.13 -21.43 -1.26
CA GLY A 330 25.62 -22.45 -0.35
C GLY A 330 24.34 -23.14 -0.81
N ALA A 331 24.26 -23.55 -2.07
CA ALA A 331 23.46 -24.72 -2.42
C ALA A 331 24.43 -25.75 -3.00
N PRO A 332 24.54 -26.98 -2.44
CA PRO A 332 25.33 -28.01 -3.10
C PRO A 332 24.68 -28.33 -4.43
N GLU A 333 25.45 -28.26 -5.51
CA GLU A 333 25.08 -28.88 -6.77
C GLU A 333 24.86 -30.36 -6.45
N SER A 334 23.60 -30.79 -6.53
CA SER A 334 23.28 -32.20 -6.60
C SER A 334 23.68 -32.67 -7.98
N SER A 335 24.90 -33.19 -8.08
CA SER A 335 25.34 -34.09 -9.16
C SER A 335 24.51 -35.36 -9.13
N VAL A 336 24.07 -35.74 -10.34
CA VAL A 336 23.50 -36.99 -10.87
C VAL A 336 22.01 -37.00 -10.97
#